data_72e8993bc8c45941cef71894e2492d14
#
_entry.id   72e8993bc8c45941cef71894e2492d14
#
_cell.length_a   1.000
_cell.length_b   1.000
_cell.length_c   1.000
_cell.angle_alpha   90.00
_cell.angle_beta   90.00
_cell.angle_gamma   90.00
#
_symmetry.space_group_name_H-M   'P 1'
#
loop_
_entity.id
_entity.type
_entity.pdbx_description
1 polymer ?
#
loop_
_entity_poly.entity_id
_entity_poly.type
_entity_poly.pdbx_seq_one_letter_code
_entity_poly.pdbx_strand_id
1 'polypeptide(L)'
;MVAMNFYEEHVKTAIEAGIDIIISGAGLPIKLPKFIGNSNVKIAPIVSSAKACKLLLKMWDKKYNKTADMIVVEGPKAGGHLGFHRDDLKDIYSIDYDGEFMRILEITKEYGQKYDKEIPVIAAGGISTSSDVKKYINMGAAGVQVGTLFVATEECDANITFKNTYIKCKKEDIKIVKSPVGLPGRAIYNKFLEKLESNKPK
;
A
#
# COMPACT_ATOMS: atom_id res chain seq x y z
N MET A 1 -5.17 -1.08 -8.47
CA MET A 1 -5.94 -0.57 -7.32
C MET A 1 -7.31 -1.26 -7.30
N VAL A 2 -7.69 -1.87 -6.18
CA VAL A 2 -8.97 -2.61 -6.02
C VAL A 2 -10.19 -1.71 -6.25
N ALA A 3 -10.11 -0.45 -5.84
CA ALA A 3 -11.20 0.52 -5.96
C ALA A 3 -11.45 1.04 -7.40
N MET A 4 -10.64 0.64 -8.37
CA MET A 4 -10.83 1.05 -9.76
C MET A 4 -11.85 0.17 -10.47
N ASN A 5 -12.59 0.79 -11.41
CA ASN A 5 -13.33 0.04 -12.42
C ASN A 5 -12.37 -0.85 -13.21
N PHE A 6 -12.87 -2.00 -13.69
CA PHE A 6 -12.09 -2.95 -14.50
C PHE A 6 -10.87 -3.58 -13.79
N TYR A 7 -10.86 -3.61 -12.44
CA TYR A 7 -9.77 -4.20 -11.69
C TYR A 7 -9.44 -5.65 -12.13
N GLU A 8 -10.46 -6.47 -12.34
CA GLU A 8 -10.30 -7.85 -12.84
C GLU A 8 -9.64 -7.90 -14.22
N GLU A 9 -10.08 -7.05 -15.13
CA GLU A 9 -9.52 -6.96 -16.50
C GLU A 9 -8.06 -6.54 -16.47
N HIS A 10 -7.71 -5.51 -15.67
CA HIS A 10 -6.32 -5.10 -15.50
C HIS A 10 -5.44 -6.23 -14.95
N VAL A 11 -5.93 -7.02 -13.99
CA VAL A 11 -5.19 -8.19 -13.47
C VAL A 11 -4.97 -9.21 -14.58
N LYS A 12 -6.00 -9.55 -15.36
CA LYS A 12 -5.90 -10.52 -16.46
C LYS A 12 -4.94 -10.06 -17.54
N THR A 13 -5.05 -8.79 -17.97
CA THR A 13 -4.14 -8.20 -18.97
C THR A 13 -2.69 -8.22 -18.50
N ALA A 14 -2.44 -7.91 -17.21
CA ALA A 14 -1.09 -7.98 -16.64
C ALA A 14 -0.52 -9.41 -16.68
N ILE A 15 -1.36 -10.42 -16.37
CA ILE A 15 -0.96 -11.83 -16.45
C ILE A 15 -0.63 -12.22 -17.89
N GLU A 16 -1.48 -11.85 -18.85
CA GLU A 16 -1.26 -12.09 -20.28
C GLU A 16 0.01 -11.41 -20.81
N ALA A 17 0.36 -10.25 -20.24
CA ALA A 17 1.61 -9.54 -20.55
C ALA A 17 2.85 -10.14 -19.88
N GLY A 18 2.72 -11.22 -19.09
CA GLY A 18 3.83 -11.95 -18.50
C GLY A 18 4.40 -11.31 -17.23
N ILE A 19 3.57 -10.64 -16.43
CA ILE A 19 4.02 -10.06 -15.15
C ILE A 19 4.41 -11.15 -14.15
N ASP A 20 5.44 -10.92 -13.35
CA ASP A 20 5.90 -11.87 -12.33
C ASP A 20 5.13 -11.75 -11.01
N ILE A 21 4.77 -10.53 -10.61
CA ILE A 21 4.09 -10.25 -9.35
C ILE A 21 3.05 -9.13 -9.48
N ILE A 22 1.93 -9.29 -8.79
CA ILE A 22 0.90 -8.26 -8.68
C ILE A 22 0.84 -7.75 -7.24
N ILE A 23 1.25 -6.49 -7.04
CA ILE A 23 1.08 -5.78 -5.77
C ILE A 23 -0.26 -5.04 -5.83
N SER A 24 -1.17 -5.32 -4.90
CA SER A 24 -2.55 -4.82 -4.96
C SER A 24 -3.00 -4.18 -3.65
N GLY A 25 -3.49 -2.94 -3.77
CA GLY A 25 -3.95 -2.10 -2.65
C GLY A 25 -5.10 -1.18 -3.05
N ALA A 26 -5.33 -0.14 -2.25
CA ALA A 26 -6.50 0.74 -2.32
C ALA A 26 -7.82 -0.06 -2.24
N GLY A 27 -7.97 -0.79 -1.16
CA GLY A 27 -9.00 -1.77 -0.85
C GLY A 27 -8.43 -3.17 -0.70
N LEU A 28 -9.17 -4.07 -0.03
CA LEU A 28 -8.75 -5.45 0.18
C LEU A 28 -8.99 -6.29 -1.09
N PRO A 29 -7.94 -6.90 -1.69
CA PRO A 29 -8.03 -7.64 -2.94
C PRO A 29 -8.59 -9.06 -2.73
N ILE A 30 -9.79 -9.17 -2.15
CA ILE A 30 -10.41 -10.44 -1.74
C ILE A 30 -10.49 -11.45 -2.89
N LYS A 31 -10.76 -10.97 -4.11
CA LYS A 31 -10.96 -11.82 -5.30
C LYS A 31 -9.67 -12.04 -6.11
N LEU A 32 -8.55 -11.45 -5.72
CA LEU A 32 -7.30 -11.55 -6.49
C LEU A 32 -6.87 -13.00 -6.74
N PRO A 33 -6.92 -13.95 -5.78
CA PRO A 33 -6.59 -15.34 -6.04
C PRO A 33 -7.47 -16.01 -7.10
N LYS A 34 -8.74 -15.58 -7.24
CA LYS A 34 -9.62 -16.04 -8.32
C LYS A 34 -9.15 -15.54 -9.68
N PHE A 35 -8.73 -14.28 -9.76
CA PHE A 35 -8.35 -13.65 -11.02
C PHE A 35 -7.03 -14.20 -11.57
N ILE A 36 -6.07 -14.52 -10.70
CA ILE A 36 -4.80 -15.15 -11.13
C ILE A 36 -4.99 -16.62 -11.56
N GLY A 37 -6.05 -17.30 -11.10
CA GLY A 37 -6.34 -18.69 -11.47
C GLY A 37 -5.15 -19.63 -11.20
N ASN A 38 -4.73 -20.35 -12.25
CA ASN A 38 -3.60 -21.29 -12.25
C ASN A 38 -2.28 -20.68 -12.73
N SER A 39 -2.21 -19.36 -12.93
CA SER A 39 -0.94 -18.70 -13.32
C SER A 39 0.09 -18.79 -12.19
N ASN A 40 1.37 -18.70 -12.55
CA ASN A 40 2.49 -18.67 -11.60
C ASN A 40 2.75 -17.28 -11.03
N VAL A 41 1.91 -16.29 -11.35
CA VAL A 41 2.04 -14.90 -10.91
C VAL A 41 1.91 -14.83 -9.39
N LYS A 42 2.87 -14.18 -8.76
CA LYS A 42 2.89 -13.96 -7.31
C LYS A 42 1.92 -12.85 -6.92
N ILE A 43 1.34 -12.96 -5.73
CA ILE A 43 0.37 -11.97 -5.23
C ILE A 43 0.82 -11.37 -3.91
N ALA A 44 0.83 -10.04 -3.87
CA ALA A 44 1.24 -9.25 -2.74
C ALA A 44 0.17 -8.20 -2.40
N PRO A 45 -0.70 -8.45 -1.41
CA PRO A 45 -1.65 -7.44 -0.96
C PRO A 45 -0.97 -6.36 -0.14
N ILE A 46 -1.48 -5.12 -0.25
CA ILE A 46 -1.14 -4.02 0.63
C ILE A 46 -2.16 -3.97 1.76
N VAL A 47 -1.70 -3.95 3.00
CA VAL A 47 -2.53 -3.86 4.21
C VAL A 47 -1.98 -2.78 5.14
N SER A 48 -2.84 -2.20 5.98
CA SER A 48 -2.44 -1.16 6.94
C SER A 48 -2.71 -1.57 8.39
N SER A 49 -3.27 -2.76 8.64
CA SER A 49 -3.52 -3.28 9.98
C SER A 49 -3.49 -4.80 10.04
N ALA A 50 -3.17 -5.33 11.22
CA ALA A 50 -3.18 -6.76 11.50
C ALA A 50 -4.59 -7.38 11.32
N LYS A 51 -5.64 -6.62 11.68
CA LYS A 51 -7.03 -7.03 11.45
C LYS A 51 -7.34 -7.25 9.98
N ALA A 52 -6.93 -6.29 9.12
CA ALA A 52 -7.13 -6.39 7.67
C ALA A 52 -6.31 -7.54 7.07
N CYS A 53 -5.06 -7.69 7.47
CA CYS A 53 -4.19 -8.80 7.06
C CYS A 53 -4.82 -10.16 7.40
N LYS A 54 -5.17 -10.37 8.66
CA LYS A 54 -5.78 -11.64 9.13
C LYS A 54 -7.09 -11.96 8.43
N LEU A 55 -7.94 -10.94 8.24
CA LEU A 55 -9.20 -11.11 7.51
C LEU A 55 -8.95 -11.56 6.07
N LEU A 56 -8.05 -10.88 5.36
CA LEU A 56 -7.75 -11.16 3.96
C LEU A 56 -7.18 -12.57 3.78
N LEU A 57 -6.15 -12.93 4.55
CA LEU A 57 -5.51 -14.24 4.46
C LEU A 57 -6.50 -15.36 4.83
N LYS A 58 -7.35 -15.17 5.85
CA LYS A 58 -8.41 -16.10 6.19
C LYS A 58 -9.41 -16.30 5.05
N MET A 59 -9.76 -15.23 4.33
CA MET A 59 -10.68 -15.33 3.19
C MET A 59 -10.03 -16.03 2.00
N TRP A 60 -8.76 -15.76 1.73
CA TRP A 60 -8.02 -16.43 0.66
C TRP A 60 -7.84 -17.91 0.96
N ASP A 61 -7.47 -18.25 2.18
CA ASP A 61 -7.36 -19.62 2.67
C ASP A 61 -8.69 -20.39 2.48
N LYS A 62 -9.79 -19.87 3.07
CA LYS A 62 -11.08 -20.57 3.06
C LYS A 62 -11.71 -20.70 1.67
N LYS A 63 -11.57 -19.67 0.81
CA LYS A 63 -12.27 -19.63 -0.49
C LYS A 63 -11.47 -20.21 -1.63
N TYR A 64 -10.15 -20.10 -1.57
CA TYR A 64 -9.29 -20.38 -2.72
C TYR A 64 -8.15 -21.35 -2.39
N ASN A 65 -8.03 -21.77 -1.14
CA ASN A 65 -6.90 -22.59 -0.65
C ASN A 65 -5.56 -21.97 -1.05
N LYS A 66 -5.43 -20.65 -0.88
CA LYS A 66 -4.25 -19.84 -1.24
C LYS A 66 -3.91 -18.86 -0.12
N THR A 67 -2.64 -18.46 -0.07
CA THR A 67 -2.16 -17.38 0.78
C THR A 67 -1.33 -16.39 -0.04
N ALA A 68 -0.90 -15.28 0.56
CA ALA A 68 -0.03 -14.30 -0.09
C ALA A 68 1.37 -14.85 -0.35
N ASP A 69 2.03 -14.34 -1.37
CA ASP A 69 3.46 -14.61 -1.63
C ASP A 69 4.36 -13.57 -0.98
N MET A 70 3.82 -12.40 -0.65
CA MET A 70 4.45 -11.31 0.07
C MET A 70 3.34 -10.42 0.66
N ILE A 71 3.62 -9.71 1.74
CA ILE A 71 2.71 -8.67 2.27
C ILE A 71 3.43 -7.33 2.25
N VAL A 72 2.78 -6.29 1.74
CA VAL A 72 3.23 -4.90 1.91
C VAL A 72 2.41 -4.27 3.04
N VAL A 73 3.08 -3.78 4.08
CA VAL A 73 2.45 -3.09 5.20
C VAL A 73 2.62 -1.60 5.01
N GLU A 74 1.51 -0.90 4.77
CA GLU A 74 1.53 0.53 4.47
C GLU A 74 1.13 1.36 5.69
N GLY A 75 2.06 2.18 6.16
CA GLY A 75 1.88 3.06 7.31
C GLY A 75 1.15 4.38 6.98
N PRO A 76 0.75 5.15 8.00
CA PRO A 76 -0.06 6.37 7.84
C PRO A 76 0.70 7.54 7.18
N LYS A 77 2.02 7.42 7.03
CA LYS A 77 2.86 8.41 6.35
C LYS A 77 3.04 8.13 4.86
N ALA A 78 2.39 7.10 4.32
CA ALA A 78 2.43 6.82 2.88
C ALA A 78 1.80 7.96 2.08
N GLY A 79 2.25 8.15 0.85
CA GLY A 79 1.60 9.02 -0.12
C GLY A 79 0.49 8.28 -0.86
N GLY A 80 -0.50 9.01 -1.37
CA GLY A 80 -1.64 8.41 -2.07
C GLY A 80 -2.74 7.92 -1.13
N HIS A 81 -3.44 6.87 -1.53
CA HIS A 81 -4.58 6.34 -0.77
C HIS A 81 -4.13 5.63 0.50
N LEU A 82 -4.82 5.88 1.60
CA LEU A 82 -4.50 5.33 2.91
C LEU A 82 -5.57 4.32 3.36
N GLY A 83 -5.13 3.20 3.92
CA GLY A 83 -5.97 2.14 4.46
C GLY A 83 -6.43 2.38 5.91
N PHE A 84 -6.58 3.63 6.32
CA PHE A 84 -6.98 4.06 7.68
C PHE A 84 -8.33 4.77 7.65
N HIS A 85 -9.04 4.81 8.75
CA HIS A 85 -10.21 5.66 8.89
C HIS A 85 -9.79 7.13 8.93
N ARG A 86 -10.64 8.02 8.39
CA ARG A 86 -10.34 9.45 8.32
C ARG A 86 -10.13 10.08 9.70
N ASP A 87 -10.83 9.59 10.70
CA ASP A 87 -10.71 10.09 12.07
C ASP A 87 -9.35 9.73 12.69
N ASP A 88 -8.83 8.54 12.41
CA ASP A 88 -7.50 8.10 12.88
C ASP A 88 -6.38 8.97 12.26
N LEU A 89 -6.61 9.45 11.04
CA LEU A 89 -5.65 10.28 10.31
C LEU A 89 -5.60 11.76 10.77
N LYS A 90 -6.43 12.17 11.72
CA LYS A 90 -6.35 13.50 12.34
C LYS A 90 -5.05 13.65 13.13
N ASP A 91 -4.57 12.56 13.74
CA ASP A 91 -3.26 12.48 14.37
C ASP A 91 -2.54 11.18 13.95
N ILE A 92 -1.80 11.27 12.86
CA ILE A 92 -1.05 10.12 12.32
C ILE A 92 0.08 9.63 13.25
N TYR A 93 0.44 10.42 14.26
CA TYR A 93 1.47 10.05 15.22
C TYR A 93 0.92 9.23 16.39
N SER A 94 -0.39 9.24 16.62
CA SER A 94 -1.06 8.37 17.59
C SER A 94 -1.25 6.93 17.11
N ILE A 95 -1.05 6.68 15.80
CA ILE A 95 -1.22 5.34 15.22
C ILE A 95 -0.01 4.47 15.59
N ASP A 96 -0.24 3.37 16.30
CA ASP A 96 0.76 2.36 16.65
C ASP A 96 1.13 1.50 15.42
N TYR A 97 1.80 2.12 14.44
CA TYR A 97 2.19 1.43 13.22
C TYR A 97 3.23 0.33 13.46
N ASP A 98 4.16 0.54 14.38
CA ASP A 98 5.18 -0.45 14.70
C ASP A 98 4.57 -1.71 15.33
N GLY A 99 3.62 -1.53 16.24
CA GLY A 99 2.87 -2.65 16.80
C GLY A 99 2.00 -3.38 15.78
N GLU A 100 1.35 -2.66 14.85
CA GLU A 100 0.63 -3.29 13.74
C GLU A 100 1.59 -4.10 12.85
N PHE A 101 2.77 -3.56 12.54
CA PHE A 101 3.78 -4.24 11.75
C PHE A 101 4.23 -5.56 12.42
N MET A 102 4.53 -5.54 13.71
CA MET A 102 4.91 -6.74 14.48
C MET A 102 3.80 -7.80 14.48
N ARG A 103 2.55 -7.39 14.72
CA ARG A 103 1.40 -8.31 14.66
C ARG A 103 1.20 -8.93 13.27
N ILE A 104 1.50 -8.19 12.20
CA ILE A 104 1.42 -8.71 10.82
C ILE A 104 2.53 -9.74 10.57
N LEU A 105 3.75 -9.52 11.09
CA LEU A 105 4.83 -10.52 11.03
C LEU A 105 4.43 -11.85 11.68
N GLU A 106 3.74 -11.81 12.82
CA GLU A 106 3.23 -13.03 13.48
C GLU A 106 2.19 -13.74 12.61
N ILE A 107 1.23 -12.99 12.05
CA ILE A 107 0.20 -13.54 11.17
C ILE A 107 0.83 -14.18 9.91
N THR A 108 1.80 -13.52 9.29
CA THR A 108 2.46 -14.07 8.09
C THR A 108 3.26 -15.33 8.40
N LYS A 109 3.87 -15.42 9.59
CA LYS A 109 4.54 -16.62 10.06
C LYS A 109 3.55 -17.79 10.25
N GLU A 110 2.38 -17.56 10.86
CA GLU A 110 1.32 -18.55 11.02
C GLU A 110 0.86 -19.13 9.66
N TYR A 111 0.56 -18.25 8.70
CA TYR A 111 0.14 -18.69 7.36
C TYR A 111 1.29 -19.29 6.55
N GLY A 112 2.52 -18.80 6.73
CA GLY A 112 3.72 -19.39 6.13
C GLY A 112 3.92 -20.83 6.54
N GLN A 113 3.81 -21.12 7.83
CA GLN A 113 3.87 -22.50 8.38
C GLN A 113 2.73 -23.37 7.80
N LYS A 114 1.51 -22.83 7.72
CA LYS A 114 0.37 -23.57 7.18
C LYS A 114 0.54 -23.94 5.71
N TYR A 115 1.19 -23.12 4.92
CA TYR A 115 1.37 -23.30 3.47
C TYR A 115 2.77 -23.75 3.07
N ASP A 116 3.61 -24.10 4.06
CA ASP A 116 5.00 -24.53 3.87
C ASP A 116 5.80 -23.59 2.96
N LYS A 117 5.70 -22.29 3.25
CA LYS A 117 6.47 -21.26 2.53
C LYS A 117 6.75 -20.03 3.40
N GLU A 118 7.79 -19.29 3.04
CA GLU A 118 8.04 -17.98 3.61
C GLU A 118 7.09 -16.94 2.97
N ILE A 119 6.54 -16.03 3.79
CA ILE A 119 5.75 -14.88 3.34
C ILE A 119 6.49 -13.62 3.78
N PRO A 120 7.40 -13.07 2.95
CA PRO A 120 8.14 -11.87 3.29
C PRO A 120 7.22 -10.67 3.51
N VAL A 121 7.56 -9.85 4.50
CA VAL A 121 6.83 -8.63 4.85
C VAL A 121 7.66 -7.41 4.49
N ILE A 122 7.09 -6.50 3.72
CA ILE A 122 7.72 -5.26 3.24
C ILE A 122 7.11 -4.09 3.99
N ALA A 123 7.94 -3.27 4.64
CA ALA A 123 7.48 -2.05 5.29
C ALA A 123 7.38 -0.90 4.27
N ALA A 124 6.29 -0.13 4.33
CA ALA A 124 6.03 1.00 3.43
C ALA A 124 5.46 2.21 4.16
N GLY A 125 5.65 3.39 3.60
CA GLY A 125 5.05 4.61 4.09
C GLY A 125 5.92 5.43 5.04
N GLY A 126 6.49 6.51 4.51
CA GLY A 126 7.30 7.47 5.26
C GLY A 126 8.74 7.03 5.53
N ILE A 127 9.23 6.02 4.83
CA ILE A 127 10.62 5.56 4.89
C ILE A 127 11.45 6.45 3.98
N SER A 128 12.38 7.21 4.54
CA SER A 128 13.14 8.21 3.79
C SER A 128 14.63 8.27 4.16
N THR A 129 15.05 7.59 5.20
CA THR A 129 16.43 7.58 5.67
C THR A 129 16.96 6.16 5.83
N SER A 130 18.28 6.00 5.84
CA SER A 130 18.92 4.71 6.15
C SER A 130 18.56 4.22 7.56
N SER A 131 18.28 5.13 8.50
CA SER A 131 17.81 4.79 9.85
C SER A 131 16.43 4.16 9.81
N ASP A 132 15.50 4.71 9.00
CA ASP A 132 14.17 4.13 8.82
C ASP A 132 14.26 2.72 8.25
N VAL A 133 15.09 2.53 7.22
CA VAL A 133 15.33 1.21 6.61
C VAL A 133 15.85 0.22 7.67
N LYS A 134 16.92 0.60 8.39
CA LYS A 134 17.52 -0.25 9.44
C LYS A 134 16.50 -0.60 10.53
N LYS A 135 15.66 0.35 10.92
CA LYS A 135 14.58 0.12 11.90
C LYS A 135 13.71 -1.07 11.49
N TYR A 136 13.12 -1.02 10.29
CA TYR A 136 12.18 -2.07 9.86
C TYR A 136 12.85 -3.39 9.55
N ILE A 137 14.07 -3.38 8.99
CA ILE A 137 14.87 -4.61 8.83
C ILE A 137 15.14 -5.26 10.19
N ASN A 138 15.54 -4.49 11.20
CA ASN A 138 15.77 -5.00 12.55
C ASN A 138 14.48 -5.50 13.23
N MET A 139 13.31 -4.99 12.84
CA MET A 139 12.01 -5.49 13.28
C MET A 139 11.59 -6.79 12.57
N GLY A 140 12.31 -7.23 11.54
CA GLY A 140 12.02 -8.45 10.79
C GLY A 140 11.40 -8.23 9.41
N ALA A 141 11.40 -6.99 8.88
CA ALA A 141 11.01 -6.75 7.50
C ALA A 141 12.01 -7.42 6.54
N ALA A 142 11.51 -8.08 5.50
CA ALA A 142 12.33 -8.59 4.41
C ALA A 142 12.84 -7.49 3.48
N GLY A 143 12.23 -6.30 3.52
CA GLY A 143 12.61 -5.14 2.73
C GLY A 143 11.71 -3.94 3.03
N VAL A 144 11.93 -2.87 2.26
CA VAL A 144 11.13 -1.64 2.36
C VAL A 144 10.65 -1.20 0.98
N GLN A 145 9.46 -0.59 0.92
CA GLN A 145 8.94 0.06 -0.28
C GLN A 145 9.10 1.57 -0.14
N VAL A 146 9.80 2.17 -1.08
CA VAL A 146 10.10 3.61 -1.12
C VAL A 146 9.61 4.18 -2.44
N GLY A 147 8.87 5.29 -2.40
CA GLY A 147 8.36 5.96 -3.59
C GLY A 147 8.90 7.39 -3.73
N THR A 148 8.59 8.26 -2.77
CA THR A 148 8.85 9.70 -2.84
C THR A 148 10.33 10.06 -3.05
N LEU A 149 11.26 9.28 -2.49
CA LEU A 149 12.70 9.53 -2.68
C LEU A 149 13.12 9.42 -4.15
N PHE A 150 12.50 8.54 -4.92
CA PHE A 150 12.84 8.33 -6.32
C PHE A 150 12.15 9.32 -7.27
N VAL A 151 11.13 10.05 -6.83
CA VAL A 151 10.43 11.04 -7.68
C VAL A 151 11.35 12.14 -8.18
N ALA A 152 12.28 12.60 -7.34
CA ALA A 152 13.17 13.72 -7.66
C ALA A 152 14.51 13.27 -8.30
N THR A 153 14.71 11.97 -8.54
CA THR A 153 15.94 11.46 -9.16
C THR A 153 15.96 11.71 -10.67
N GLU A 154 17.14 11.61 -11.27
CA GLU A 154 17.32 11.74 -12.72
C GLU A 154 16.64 10.60 -13.47
N GLU A 155 16.68 9.39 -12.92
CA GLU A 155 16.09 8.17 -13.51
C GLU A 155 14.58 8.17 -13.56
N CYS A 156 13.91 8.99 -12.73
CA CYS A 156 12.46 9.13 -12.79
C CYS A 156 12.08 9.88 -14.08
N ASP A 157 11.24 9.28 -14.91
CA ASP A 157 10.78 9.85 -16.18
C ASP A 157 9.63 10.88 -16.04
N ALA A 158 9.22 11.18 -14.80
CA ALA A 158 8.19 12.18 -14.53
C ALA A 158 8.60 13.57 -15.03
N ASN A 159 7.62 14.36 -15.49
CA ASN A 159 7.82 15.72 -15.94
C ASN A 159 8.53 16.56 -14.86
N ILE A 160 9.45 17.43 -15.31
CA ILE A 160 10.27 18.28 -14.41
C ILE A 160 9.41 19.15 -13.48
N THR A 161 8.25 19.62 -13.93
CA THR A 161 7.31 20.39 -13.10
C THR A 161 6.79 19.55 -11.93
N PHE A 162 6.51 18.27 -12.17
CA PHE A 162 6.09 17.33 -11.13
C PHE A 162 7.22 17.11 -10.12
N LYS A 163 8.44 16.81 -10.56
CA LYS A 163 9.62 16.67 -9.70
C LYS A 163 9.86 17.92 -8.86
N ASN A 164 9.83 19.11 -9.47
CA ASN A 164 9.99 20.40 -8.79
C ASN A 164 8.92 20.64 -7.71
N THR A 165 7.71 20.11 -7.88
CA THR A 165 6.66 20.19 -6.85
C THR A 165 7.07 19.43 -5.59
N TYR A 166 7.66 18.24 -5.74
CA TYR A 166 8.18 17.48 -4.61
C TYR A 166 9.38 18.15 -3.94
N ILE A 167 10.32 18.68 -4.73
CA ILE A 167 11.54 19.35 -4.23
C ILE A 167 11.18 20.61 -3.42
N LYS A 168 10.18 21.37 -3.86
CA LYS A 168 9.74 22.61 -3.21
C LYS A 168 8.73 22.38 -2.07
N CYS A 169 8.17 21.19 -1.98
CA CYS A 169 7.14 20.84 -1.00
C CYS A 169 7.68 20.92 0.44
N LYS A 170 6.96 21.59 1.30
CA LYS A 170 7.20 21.60 2.74
C LYS A 170 6.24 20.65 3.44
N LYS A 171 6.52 20.35 4.71
CA LYS A 171 5.68 19.45 5.52
C LYS A 171 4.24 19.97 5.63
N GLU A 172 4.07 21.27 5.69
CA GLU A 172 2.78 21.96 5.82
C GLU A 172 1.91 21.85 4.55
N ASP A 173 2.54 21.61 3.41
CA ASP A 173 1.84 21.45 2.11
C ASP A 173 1.23 20.06 1.97
N ILE A 174 1.60 19.11 2.85
CA ILE A 174 1.11 17.74 2.78
C ILE A 174 -0.13 17.61 3.66
N LYS A 175 -1.27 17.25 3.06
CA LYS A 175 -2.56 17.15 3.74
C LYS A 175 -3.23 15.79 3.51
N ILE A 176 -4.12 15.46 4.44
CA ILE A 176 -5.07 14.35 4.25
C ILE A 176 -6.27 14.90 3.49
N VAL A 177 -6.51 14.34 2.33
CA VAL A 177 -7.57 14.75 1.40
C VAL A 177 -8.53 13.59 1.14
N LYS A 178 -9.74 13.89 0.68
CA LYS A 178 -10.65 12.89 0.12
C LYS A 178 -10.35 12.72 -1.36
N SER A 179 -9.87 11.55 -1.75
CA SER A 179 -9.58 11.28 -3.17
C SER A 179 -10.87 11.21 -4.01
N PRO A 180 -10.76 11.32 -5.35
CA PRO A 180 -11.92 11.16 -6.24
C PRO A 180 -12.65 9.82 -6.10
N VAL A 181 -11.93 8.75 -5.70
CA VAL A 181 -12.54 7.42 -5.43
C VAL A 181 -13.10 7.28 -4.02
N GLY A 182 -13.14 8.37 -3.24
CA GLY A 182 -13.77 8.43 -1.93
C GLY A 182 -12.92 7.96 -0.75
N LEU A 183 -11.74 7.42 -0.99
CA LEU A 183 -10.80 6.99 0.06
C LEU A 183 -10.02 8.19 0.62
N PRO A 184 -9.61 8.17 1.90
CA PRO A 184 -8.66 9.15 2.39
C PRO A 184 -7.33 8.97 1.67
N GLY A 185 -6.66 10.08 1.39
CA GLY A 185 -5.36 10.09 0.74
C GLY A 185 -4.45 11.14 1.35
N ARG A 186 -3.14 10.93 1.28
CA ARG A 186 -2.13 11.89 1.69
C ARG A 186 -1.44 12.45 0.46
N ALA A 187 -1.53 13.76 0.26
CA ALA A 187 -1.09 14.42 -0.96
C ALA A 187 -0.49 15.79 -0.69
N ILE A 188 0.35 16.27 -1.61
CA ILE A 188 0.75 17.67 -1.68
C ILE A 188 -0.49 18.46 -2.10
N TYR A 189 -0.94 19.39 -1.23
CA TYR A 189 -2.12 20.21 -1.47
C TYR A 189 -1.85 21.23 -2.57
N ASN A 190 -2.74 21.26 -3.57
CA ASN A 190 -2.59 22.11 -4.73
C ASN A 190 -3.93 22.72 -5.18
N LYS A 191 -3.90 23.62 -6.15
CA LYS A 191 -5.10 24.30 -6.70
C LYS A 191 -6.18 23.35 -7.22
N PHE A 192 -5.81 22.16 -7.70
CA PHE A 192 -6.78 21.17 -8.15
C PHE A 192 -7.54 20.57 -6.95
N LEU A 193 -6.84 20.19 -5.88
CA LEU A 193 -7.45 19.69 -4.65
C LEU A 193 -8.31 20.75 -3.96
N GLU A 194 -7.86 22.00 -3.96
CA GLU A 194 -8.62 23.14 -3.47
C GLU A 194 -9.97 23.29 -4.22
N LYS A 195 -9.96 23.24 -5.55
CA LYS A 195 -11.17 23.25 -6.36
C LYS A 195 -12.09 22.06 -6.11
N LEU A 196 -11.54 20.87 -5.92
CA LEU A 196 -12.33 19.68 -5.58
C LEU A 196 -13.01 19.81 -4.21
N GLU A 197 -12.36 20.44 -3.25
CA GLU A 197 -12.93 20.66 -1.93
C GLU A 197 -14.00 21.76 -1.92
N SER A 198 -13.79 22.85 -2.69
CA SER A 198 -14.75 23.97 -2.79
C SER A 198 -16.01 23.60 -3.59
N ASN A 199 -15.94 22.68 -4.54
CA ASN A 199 -17.06 22.26 -5.38
C ASN A 199 -17.87 21.08 -4.81
N LYS A 200 -17.70 20.72 -3.54
CA LYS A 200 -18.55 19.71 -2.92
C LYS A 200 -19.94 20.29 -2.70
N PRO A 201 -21.00 19.63 -3.16
CA PRO A 201 -22.35 19.98 -2.74
C PRO A 201 -22.41 19.91 -1.20
N LYS A 202 -23.00 20.94 -0.60
CA LYS A 202 -23.23 21.04 0.85
C LYS A 202 -24.14 19.93 1.35
#